data_91c6e14a1a486cedc739fa513083cc57
#
_entry.id   91c6e14a1a486cedc739fa513083cc57
#
_cell.length_a   1.000
_cell.length_b   1.000
_cell.length_c   1.000
_cell.angle_alpha   90.00
_cell.angle_beta   90.00
_cell.angle_gamma   90.00
#
_symmetry.space_group_name_H-M   'P 1'
#
loop_
_entity.id
_entity.type
_entity.pdbx_description
1 polymer ?
#
loop_
_entity_poly.entity_id
_entity_poly.type
_entity_poly.pdbx_seq_one_letter_code
_entity_poly.pdbx_strand_id
1 'polypeptide(L)'
;MAALPRQTEGMSENVVEVENLRKTYKGGLEALRGVSFDIHRGETFALLGPNGAGKSTVIEILEGYRDRTSGEVRVLGVDPHRGGLDWKARLGIVLQNTGEAPTASVRELLAHFASFYPRPRDVDEVIAAVGLTEKATVSVRKLSGGQRRRVDVALGIVGRPELLFLDEPTTGFDPEVRRQFWDLIRDLQREGTTILLTTHYLDEAAELAERAAIIVGGEMASVGRIDELGGPDARVPLVRWREGGETREQRTQDPGALVAQLYSRLGEPERLEVVRPSLENVYLSFLGDEARRTTAAGGLL
;
A
#
# COMPACT_ATOMS: atom_id res chain seq x y z
N MET A 1 -4.86 19.26 -47.53
CA MET A 1 -3.92 18.53 -46.64
C MET A 1 -4.31 18.88 -45.23
N ALA A 2 -5.16 18.07 -44.62
CA ALA A 2 -5.59 18.25 -43.23
C ALA A 2 -4.63 17.51 -42.33
N ALA A 3 -4.03 18.21 -41.36
CA ALA A 3 -3.13 17.64 -40.38
C ALA A 3 -3.94 16.73 -39.43
N LEU A 4 -3.57 15.48 -39.32
CA LEU A 4 -4.07 14.55 -38.33
C LEU A 4 -3.65 15.04 -36.93
N PRO A 5 -4.52 14.95 -35.92
CA PRO A 5 -4.18 15.29 -34.56
C PRO A 5 -3.10 14.30 -34.09
N ARG A 6 -2.03 14.83 -33.47
CA ARG A 6 -1.02 14.05 -32.75
C ARG A 6 -1.73 13.24 -31.67
N GLN A 7 -1.57 11.92 -31.72
CA GLN A 7 -1.87 11.04 -30.61
C GLN A 7 -1.03 11.51 -29.41
N THR A 8 -1.68 12.04 -28.39
CA THR A 8 -1.11 12.23 -27.06
C THR A 8 -0.83 10.83 -26.52
N GLU A 9 0.44 10.46 -26.48
CA GLU A 9 0.92 9.32 -25.71
C GLU A 9 0.32 9.40 -24.30
N GLY A 10 -0.30 8.31 -23.83
CA GLY A 10 -1.14 8.27 -22.65
C GLY A 10 -0.41 8.73 -21.38
N MET A 11 -0.65 9.96 -21.00
CA MET A 11 -0.51 10.40 -19.62
C MET A 11 -1.59 9.64 -18.86
N SER A 12 -1.20 8.71 -17.98
CA SER A 12 -2.14 8.06 -17.09
C SER A 12 -2.79 9.14 -16.23
N GLU A 13 -4.13 9.22 -16.30
CA GLU A 13 -4.89 10.18 -15.52
C GLU A 13 -4.69 9.90 -14.04
N ASN A 14 -4.19 10.88 -13.28
CA ASN A 14 -4.04 10.74 -11.84
C ASN A 14 -5.42 10.73 -11.17
N VAL A 15 -5.68 9.73 -10.35
CA VAL A 15 -6.90 9.64 -9.53
C VAL A 15 -6.69 10.19 -8.13
N VAL A 16 -5.44 10.24 -7.67
CA VAL A 16 -5.04 10.92 -6.42
C VAL A 16 -3.86 11.82 -6.73
N GLU A 17 -3.95 13.06 -6.28
CA GLU A 17 -2.88 14.06 -6.35
C GLU A 17 -2.71 14.67 -4.97
N VAL A 18 -1.50 14.62 -4.44
CA VAL A 18 -1.15 15.14 -3.12
C VAL A 18 0.09 16.02 -3.27
N GLU A 19 -0.04 17.29 -2.92
CA GLU A 19 1.07 18.26 -2.99
C GLU A 19 1.27 18.93 -1.64
N ASN A 20 2.47 18.79 -1.08
CA ASN A 20 2.92 19.40 0.16
C ASN A 20 1.92 19.26 1.32
N LEU A 21 1.33 18.08 1.45
CA LEU A 21 0.31 17.78 2.45
C LEU A 21 0.90 17.89 3.87
N ARG A 22 0.28 18.73 4.71
CA ARG A 22 0.66 18.91 6.10
C ARG A 22 -0.52 18.68 7.03
N LYS A 23 -0.23 18.07 8.17
CA LYS A 23 -1.19 17.90 9.26
C LYS A 23 -0.55 18.12 10.60
N THR A 24 -1.04 19.14 11.30
CA THR A 24 -0.73 19.40 12.72
C THR A 24 -1.98 19.20 13.54
N TYR A 25 -1.91 18.38 14.58
CA TYR A 25 -3.00 18.16 15.52
C TYR A 25 -3.03 19.23 16.63
N LYS A 26 -4.16 19.33 17.30
CA LYS A 26 -4.27 20.14 18.53
C LYS A 26 -3.23 19.65 19.54
N GLY A 27 -2.39 20.55 20.05
CA GLY A 27 -1.25 20.18 20.90
C GLY A 27 0.11 20.21 20.20
N GLY A 28 0.16 20.58 18.90
CA GLY A 28 1.41 20.84 18.18
C GLY A 28 2.06 19.61 17.53
N LEU A 29 1.45 18.41 17.61
CA LEU A 29 1.97 17.22 16.95
C LEU A 29 1.83 17.36 15.43
N GLU A 30 2.96 17.48 14.73
CA GLU A 30 3.01 17.43 13.27
C GLU A 30 3.05 15.99 12.80
N ALA A 31 1.91 15.47 12.35
CA ALA A 31 1.79 14.12 11.83
C ALA A 31 2.22 14.00 10.35
N LEU A 32 2.09 15.10 9.57
CA LEU A 32 2.55 15.17 8.18
C LEU A 32 3.28 16.50 7.96
N ARG A 33 4.46 16.43 7.31
CA ARG A 33 5.42 17.52 7.18
C ARG A 33 5.72 17.90 5.72
N GLY A 34 4.72 17.78 4.83
CA GLY A 34 4.88 18.14 3.42
C GLY A 34 5.00 16.92 2.52
N VAL A 35 4.10 15.97 2.68
CA VAL A 35 4.02 14.75 1.88
C VAL A 35 3.46 15.07 0.49
N SER A 36 4.12 14.55 -0.57
CA SER A 36 3.69 14.72 -1.96
C SER A 36 3.82 13.40 -2.72
N PHE A 37 2.76 12.99 -3.42
CA PHE A 37 2.71 11.83 -4.30
C PHE A 37 1.46 11.86 -5.17
N ASP A 38 1.43 11.02 -6.19
CA ASP A 38 0.31 10.80 -7.08
C ASP A 38 -0.02 9.31 -7.20
N ILE A 39 -1.27 8.98 -7.56
CA ILE A 39 -1.72 7.63 -7.87
C ILE A 39 -2.39 7.65 -9.23
N HIS A 40 -1.96 6.75 -10.12
CA HIS A 40 -2.49 6.62 -11.46
C HIS A 40 -3.76 5.76 -11.48
N ARG A 41 -4.61 6.00 -12.47
CA ARG A 41 -5.84 5.21 -12.66
C ARG A 41 -5.51 3.75 -12.94
N GLY A 42 -6.16 2.84 -12.21
CA GLY A 42 -6.03 1.39 -12.37
C GLY A 42 -4.79 0.76 -11.74
N GLU A 43 -3.88 1.55 -11.11
CA GLU A 43 -2.74 0.97 -10.40
C GLU A 43 -3.11 0.55 -8.97
N THR A 44 -2.36 -0.39 -8.44
CA THR A 44 -2.28 -0.64 -7.00
C THR A 44 -1.07 0.09 -6.44
N PHE A 45 -1.32 1.01 -5.50
CA PHE A 45 -0.32 1.84 -4.85
C PHE A 45 -0.21 1.49 -3.37
N ALA A 46 1.00 1.26 -2.86
CA ALA A 46 1.24 0.96 -1.46
C ALA A 46 1.75 2.18 -0.69
N LEU A 47 1.16 2.45 0.48
CA LEU A 47 1.64 3.46 1.42
C LEU A 47 2.31 2.76 2.59
N LEU A 48 3.63 2.82 2.64
CA LEU A 48 4.49 2.13 3.59
C LEU A 48 5.04 3.07 4.65
N GLY A 49 5.36 2.55 5.81
CA GLY A 49 5.98 3.29 6.90
C GLY A 49 5.75 2.63 8.25
N PRO A 50 6.53 2.97 9.28
CA PRO A 50 6.34 2.43 10.62
C PRO A 50 5.03 2.91 11.26
N ASN A 51 4.66 2.32 12.40
CA ASN A 51 3.53 2.81 13.18
C ASN A 51 3.79 4.24 13.64
N GLY A 52 2.77 5.10 13.50
CA GLY A 52 2.89 6.52 13.82
C GLY A 52 3.55 7.39 12.72
N ALA A 53 3.96 6.82 11.58
CA ALA A 53 4.55 7.59 10.48
C ALA A 53 3.59 8.57 9.78
N GLY A 54 2.28 8.46 10.03
CA GLY A 54 1.28 9.34 9.40
C GLY A 54 0.42 8.66 8.33
N LYS A 55 0.58 7.36 8.06
CA LYS A 55 -0.18 6.63 7.01
C LYS A 55 -1.69 6.78 7.16
N SER A 56 -2.25 6.44 8.32
CA SER A 56 -3.69 6.57 8.58
C SER A 56 -4.16 8.02 8.47
N THR A 57 -3.32 9.00 8.86
CA THR A 57 -3.64 10.42 8.70
C THR A 57 -3.75 10.81 7.21
N VAL A 58 -2.86 10.28 6.35
CA VAL A 58 -2.95 10.48 4.90
C VAL A 58 -4.26 9.89 4.38
N ILE A 59 -4.54 8.61 4.67
CA ILE A 59 -5.76 7.92 4.20
C ILE A 59 -7.01 8.66 4.64
N GLU A 60 -7.15 9.00 5.93
CA GLU A 60 -8.31 9.72 6.47
C GLU A 60 -8.53 11.09 5.79
N ILE A 61 -7.45 11.76 5.36
CA ILE A 61 -7.56 13.02 4.59
C ILE A 61 -8.02 12.73 3.17
N LEU A 62 -7.50 11.69 2.50
CA LEU A 62 -7.91 11.31 1.15
C LEU A 62 -9.36 10.83 1.09
N GLU A 63 -9.84 10.16 2.13
CA GLU A 63 -11.24 9.73 2.29
C GLU A 63 -12.21 10.89 2.60
N GLY A 64 -11.67 12.08 2.93
CA GLY A 64 -12.48 13.23 3.38
C GLY A 64 -13.03 13.08 4.80
N TYR A 65 -12.49 12.16 5.58
CA TYR A 65 -12.83 11.98 7.00
C TYR A 65 -12.12 13.00 7.91
N ARG A 66 -10.92 13.45 7.50
CA ARG A 66 -10.07 14.37 8.28
C ARG A 66 -9.63 15.56 7.46
N ASP A 67 -9.64 16.75 8.09
CA ASP A 67 -9.11 17.96 7.47
C ASP A 67 -7.58 18.00 7.55
N ARG A 68 -6.96 18.43 6.45
CA ARG A 68 -5.55 18.79 6.40
C ARG A 68 -5.32 20.17 7.04
N THR A 69 -4.09 20.46 7.45
CA THR A 69 -3.69 21.80 7.91
C THR A 69 -3.34 22.69 6.72
N SER A 70 -2.61 22.16 5.74
CA SER A 70 -2.25 22.84 4.49
C SER A 70 -1.85 21.84 3.41
N GLY A 71 -1.54 22.33 2.21
CA GLY A 71 -1.24 21.55 1.03
C GLY A 71 -2.47 21.36 0.13
N GLU A 72 -2.27 20.78 -1.04
CA GLU A 72 -3.33 20.49 -2.01
C GLU A 72 -3.57 18.99 -2.09
N VAL A 73 -4.85 18.61 -2.18
CA VAL A 73 -5.26 17.21 -2.32
C VAL A 73 -6.43 17.16 -3.29
N ARG A 74 -6.34 16.27 -4.26
CA ARG A 74 -7.42 15.91 -5.18
C ARG A 74 -7.57 14.39 -5.21
N VAL A 75 -8.79 13.92 -5.08
CA VAL A 75 -9.17 12.51 -5.19
C VAL A 75 -10.30 12.41 -6.19
N LEU A 76 -10.09 11.67 -7.28
CA LEU A 76 -11.01 11.60 -8.43
C LEU A 76 -11.43 13.00 -8.94
N GLY A 77 -10.46 13.93 -8.96
CA GLY A 77 -10.63 15.32 -9.41
C GLY A 77 -11.30 16.26 -8.40
N VAL A 78 -11.66 15.80 -7.21
CA VAL A 78 -12.38 16.56 -6.17
C VAL A 78 -11.51 16.75 -4.93
N ASP A 79 -11.54 17.93 -4.31
CA ASP A 79 -10.98 18.12 -2.97
C ASP A 79 -11.81 17.34 -1.95
N PRO A 80 -11.23 16.37 -1.21
CA PRO A 80 -11.96 15.51 -0.26
C PRO A 80 -12.76 16.28 0.78
N HIS A 81 -12.29 17.47 1.19
CA HIS A 81 -13.01 18.35 2.13
C HIS A 81 -14.38 18.82 1.56
N ARG A 82 -14.54 18.84 0.25
CA ARG A 82 -15.74 19.26 -0.46
C ARG A 82 -16.51 18.11 -1.09
N GLY A 83 -16.06 16.86 -0.87
CA GLY A 83 -16.64 15.66 -1.45
C GLY A 83 -18.07 15.41 -1.00
N GLY A 84 -19.03 15.48 -1.93
CA GLY A 84 -20.45 15.15 -1.71
C GLY A 84 -20.73 13.65 -1.78
N LEU A 85 -22.02 13.27 -1.68
CA LEU A 85 -22.43 11.85 -1.71
C LEU A 85 -22.07 11.17 -3.02
N ASP A 86 -22.21 11.83 -4.16
CA ASP A 86 -21.85 11.27 -5.48
C ASP A 86 -20.35 10.94 -5.57
N TRP A 87 -19.50 11.80 -4.99
CA TRP A 87 -18.07 11.53 -4.91
C TRP A 87 -17.78 10.35 -3.97
N LYS A 88 -18.41 10.32 -2.77
CA LYS A 88 -18.25 9.22 -1.81
C LYS A 88 -18.70 7.88 -2.38
N ALA A 89 -19.74 7.86 -3.21
CA ALA A 89 -20.21 6.65 -3.87
C ALA A 89 -19.21 6.04 -4.86
N ARG A 90 -18.17 6.79 -5.26
CA ARG A 90 -17.07 6.33 -6.13
C ARG A 90 -15.89 5.76 -5.33
N LEU A 91 -15.93 5.87 -3.99
CA LEU A 91 -14.90 5.35 -3.09
C LEU A 91 -15.36 4.06 -2.43
N GLY A 92 -14.44 3.13 -2.30
CA GLY A 92 -14.55 1.98 -1.41
C GLY A 92 -13.58 2.15 -0.25
N ILE A 93 -14.01 1.86 0.97
CA ILE A 93 -13.19 2.03 2.17
C ILE A 93 -13.28 0.76 3.01
N VAL A 94 -12.12 0.20 3.34
CA VAL A 94 -11.99 -0.98 4.21
C VAL A 94 -11.09 -0.59 5.39
N LEU A 95 -11.71 -0.24 6.50
CA LEU A 95 -11.01 0.21 7.71
C LEU A 95 -10.34 -0.95 8.46
N GLN A 96 -9.32 -0.67 9.25
CA GLN A 96 -8.63 -1.65 10.09
C GLN A 96 -9.56 -2.28 11.14
N ASN A 97 -10.45 -1.49 11.75
CA ASN A 97 -11.42 -1.92 12.75
C ASN A 97 -12.82 -1.44 12.40
N THR A 98 -13.78 -2.36 12.32
CA THR A 98 -15.18 -2.09 11.93
C THR A 98 -16.17 -2.10 13.09
N GLY A 99 -15.70 -2.18 14.34
CA GLY A 99 -16.56 -2.16 15.53
C GLY A 99 -17.27 -3.52 15.79
N GLU A 100 -18.44 -3.46 16.45
CA GLU A 100 -19.22 -4.67 16.76
C GLU A 100 -19.85 -5.28 15.49
N ALA A 101 -19.70 -6.59 15.35
CA ALA A 101 -20.26 -7.31 14.23
C ALA A 101 -21.80 -7.34 14.28
N PRO A 102 -22.50 -7.00 13.19
CA PRO A 102 -23.96 -6.99 13.14
C PRO A 102 -24.55 -8.40 13.23
N THR A 103 -25.82 -8.48 13.67
CA THR A 103 -26.57 -9.73 13.74
C THR A 103 -27.12 -10.21 12.40
N ALA A 104 -27.17 -9.31 11.41
CA ALA A 104 -27.58 -9.63 10.04
C ALA A 104 -26.68 -10.71 9.42
N SER A 105 -27.23 -11.47 8.49
CA SER A 105 -26.44 -12.40 7.66
C SER A 105 -25.55 -11.61 6.70
N VAL A 106 -24.52 -12.28 6.14
CA VAL A 106 -23.61 -11.67 5.14
C VAL A 106 -24.41 -11.10 3.97
N ARG A 107 -25.36 -11.87 3.43
CA ARG A 107 -26.22 -11.45 2.30
C ARG A 107 -27.09 -10.24 2.64
N GLU A 108 -27.79 -10.27 3.78
CA GLU A 108 -28.64 -9.17 4.21
C GLU A 108 -27.83 -7.88 4.41
N LEU A 109 -26.66 -7.99 5.02
CA LEU A 109 -25.78 -6.83 5.22
C LEU A 109 -25.32 -6.24 3.88
N LEU A 110 -24.83 -7.08 2.97
CA LEU A 110 -24.38 -6.63 1.65
C LEU A 110 -25.53 -6.06 0.82
N ALA A 111 -26.70 -6.68 0.82
CA ALA A 111 -27.88 -6.17 0.13
C ALA A 111 -28.32 -4.81 0.67
N HIS A 112 -28.25 -4.63 1.99
CA HIS A 112 -28.51 -3.33 2.60
C HIS A 112 -27.54 -2.26 2.13
N PHE A 113 -26.23 -2.54 2.17
CA PHE A 113 -25.23 -1.57 1.69
C PHE A 113 -25.31 -1.33 0.18
N ALA A 114 -25.56 -2.37 -0.62
CA ALA A 114 -25.76 -2.23 -2.06
C ALA A 114 -26.87 -1.23 -2.40
N SER A 115 -27.93 -1.15 -1.57
CA SER A 115 -29.04 -0.22 -1.80
C SER A 115 -28.68 1.27 -1.72
N PHE A 116 -27.51 1.61 -1.18
CA PHE A 116 -27.01 3.01 -1.12
C PHE A 116 -26.33 3.44 -2.41
N TYR A 117 -25.99 2.52 -3.32
CA TYR A 117 -25.25 2.82 -4.53
C TYR A 117 -26.17 2.78 -5.76
N PRO A 118 -25.97 3.69 -6.74
CA PRO A 118 -26.83 3.74 -7.93
C PRO A 118 -26.64 2.54 -8.87
N ARG A 119 -25.47 1.91 -8.87
CA ARG A 119 -25.11 0.78 -9.73
C ARG A 119 -24.21 -0.20 -8.96
N PRO A 120 -24.73 -0.88 -7.91
CA PRO A 120 -23.92 -1.81 -7.14
C PRO A 120 -23.54 -3.03 -7.97
N ARG A 121 -22.56 -3.81 -7.48
CA ARG A 121 -22.29 -5.17 -7.95
C ARG A 121 -23.43 -6.09 -7.49
N ASP A 122 -23.62 -7.19 -8.20
CA ASP A 122 -24.49 -8.26 -7.73
C ASP A 122 -23.97 -8.79 -6.39
N VAL A 123 -24.87 -8.94 -5.41
CA VAL A 123 -24.51 -9.32 -4.05
C VAL A 123 -23.93 -10.74 -3.99
N ASP A 124 -24.44 -11.65 -4.79
CA ASP A 124 -23.98 -13.03 -4.81
C ASP A 124 -22.61 -13.15 -5.51
N GLU A 125 -22.39 -12.37 -6.56
CA GLU A 125 -21.04 -12.25 -7.18
C GLU A 125 -20.01 -11.71 -6.18
N VAL A 126 -20.35 -10.69 -5.40
CA VAL A 126 -19.46 -10.15 -4.37
C VAL A 126 -19.17 -11.16 -3.27
N ILE A 127 -20.21 -11.89 -2.79
CA ILE A 127 -20.05 -12.95 -1.78
C ILE A 127 -19.13 -14.06 -2.30
N ALA A 128 -19.29 -14.45 -3.56
CA ALA A 128 -18.44 -15.45 -4.19
C ALA A 128 -17.00 -14.97 -4.34
N ALA A 129 -16.80 -13.71 -4.79
CA ALA A 129 -15.47 -13.12 -4.98
C ALA A 129 -14.65 -13.07 -3.69
N VAL A 130 -15.30 -12.82 -2.53
CA VAL A 130 -14.60 -12.84 -1.23
C VAL A 130 -14.59 -14.25 -0.58
N GLY A 131 -15.04 -15.30 -1.29
CA GLY A 131 -15.00 -16.68 -0.81
C GLY A 131 -15.92 -16.95 0.40
N LEU A 132 -17.09 -16.31 0.44
CA LEU A 132 -18.08 -16.46 1.52
C LEU A 132 -19.40 -17.11 1.08
N THR A 133 -19.44 -17.80 -0.06
CA THR A 133 -20.66 -18.41 -0.60
C THR A 133 -21.37 -19.32 0.40
N GLU A 134 -20.64 -20.21 1.08
CA GLU A 134 -21.20 -21.10 2.10
C GLU A 134 -21.64 -20.40 3.39
N LYS A 135 -21.24 -19.15 3.56
CA LYS A 135 -21.53 -18.32 4.73
C LYS A 135 -22.55 -17.21 4.44
N ALA A 136 -23.09 -17.16 3.23
CA ALA A 136 -24.01 -16.10 2.79
C ALA A 136 -25.20 -15.85 3.73
N THR A 137 -25.74 -16.91 4.31
CA THR A 137 -26.90 -16.87 5.23
C THR A 137 -26.50 -16.89 6.72
N VAL A 138 -25.18 -16.92 7.02
CA VAL A 138 -24.67 -16.93 8.39
C VAL A 138 -24.59 -15.50 8.91
N SER A 139 -25.03 -15.26 10.15
CA SER A 139 -24.86 -13.96 10.81
C SER A 139 -23.39 -13.58 10.90
N VAL A 140 -23.06 -12.32 10.55
CA VAL A 140 -21.68 -11.80 10.58
C VAL A 140 -21.05 -11.94 11.97
N ARG A 141 -21.85 -11.84 13.03
CA ARG A 141 -21.40 -12.03 14.41
C ARG A 141 -20.83 -13.43 14.69
N LYS A 142 -21.27 -14.45 13.94
CA LYS A 142 -20.84 -15.86 14.10
C LYS A 142 -19.61 -16.21 13.25
N LEU A 143 -19.11 -15.29 12.43
CA LEU A 143 -17.95 -15.50 11.57
C LEU A 143 -16.64 -15.42 12.35
N SER A 144 -15.61 -16.12 11.87
CA SER A 144 -14.23 -15.93 12.35
C SER A 144 -13.72 -14.52 12.03
N GLY A 145 -12.64 -14.08 12.66
CA GLY A 145 -12.01 -12.78 12.38
C GLY A 145 -11.67 -12.60 10.90
N GLY A 146 -11.03 -13.60 10.27
CA GLY A 146 -10.70 -13.55 8.84
C GLY A 146 -11.94 -13.54 7.94
N GLN A 147 -13.00 -14.28 8.30
CA GLN A 147 -14.27 -14.23 7.55
C GLN A 147 -14.94 -12.87 7.67
N ARG A 148 -14.93 -12.24 8.85
CA ARG A 148 -15.43 -10.86 9.04
C ARG A 148 -14.65 -9.87 8.20
N ARG A 149 -13.32 -9.99 8.17
CA ARG A 149 -12.48 -9.12 7.32
C ARG A 149 -12.83 -9.24 5.83
N ARG A 150 -13.17 -10.45 5.35
CA ARG A 150 -13.68 -10.64 3.98
C ARG A 150 -15.05 -9.96 3.75
N VAL A 151 -15.91 -9.89 4.77
CA VAL A 151 -17.16 -9.11 4.70
C VAL A 151 -16.85 -7.62 4.60
N ASP A 152 -15.87 -7.09 5.35
CA ASP A 152 -15.48 -5.68 5.26
C ASP A 152 -14.99 -5.32 3.85
N VAL A 153 -14.19 -6.20 3.24
CA VAL A 153 -13.78 -6.03 1.84
C VAL A 153 -14.98 -6.08 0.89
N ALA A 154 -15.90 -7.02 1.10
CA ALA A 154 -17.13 -7.14 0.30
C ALA A 154 -17.96 -5.84 0.37
N LEU A 155 -18.07 -5.22 1.55
CA LEU A 155 -18.71 -3.91 1.73
C LEU A 155 -17.98 -2.79 0.98
N GLY A 156 -16.65 -2.82 0.98
CA GLY A 156 -15.84 -1.83 0.25
C GLY A 156 -15.99 -1.90 -1.27
N ILE A 157 -16.26 -3.11 -1.83
CA ILE A 157 -16.31 -3.30 -3.29
C ILE A 157 -17.73 -3.37 -3.86
N VAL A 158 -18.76 -3.54 -3.03
CA VAL A 158 -20.16 -3.71 -3.49
C VAL A 158 -20.66 -2.50 -4.30
N GLY A 159 -20.16 -1.29 -3.99
CA GLY A 159 -20.50 -0.04 -4.69
C GLY A 159 -19.85 0.14 -6.06
N ARG A 160 -19.02 -0.79 -6.54
CA ARG A 160 -18.15 -0.61 -7.73
C ARG A 160 -17.27 0.62 -7.65
N PRO A 161 -16.39 0.74 -6.65
CA PRO A 161 -15.58 1.93 -6.47
C PRO A 161 -14.59 2.11 -7.64
N GLU A 162 -14.29 3.37 -7.97
CA GLU A 162 -13.18 3.72 -8.86
C GLU A 162 -11.85 3.73 -8.10
N LEU A 163 -11.90 4.05 -6.80
CA LEU A 163 -10.76 4.02 -5.88
C LEU A 163 -11.13 3.27 -4.60
N LEU A 164 -10.34 2.25 -4.27
CA LEU A 164 -10.51 1.42 -3.08
C LEU A 164 -9.36 1.69 -2.09
N PHE A 165 -9.71 2.11 -0.88
CA PHE A 165 -8.79 2.24 0.25
C PHE A 165 -8.80 0.97 1.08
N LEU A 166 -7.62 0.41 1.35
CA LEU A 166 -7.41 -0.80 2.13
C LEU A 166 -6.41 -0.51 3.26
N ASP A 167 -6.91 -0.37 4.49
CA ASP A 167 -6.05 -0.15 5.64
C ASP A 167 -5.72 -1.48 6.33
N GLU A 168 -4.47 -1.95 6.16
CA GLU A 168 -3.94 -3.23 6.66
C GLU A 168 -4.89 -4.42 6.42
N PRO A 169 -5.25 -4.72 5.16
CA PRO A 169 -6.39 -5.58 4.84
C PRO A 169 -6.19 -7.05 5.25
N THR A 170 -4.97 -7.55 5.33
CA THR A 170 -4.66 -8.96 5.61
C THR A 170 -4.19 -9.24 7.03
N THR A 171 -4.26 -8.24 7.92
CA THR A 171 -3.89 -8.43 9.32
C THR A 171 -4.72 -9.53 9.97
N GLY A 172 -4.03 -10.55 10.52
CA GLY A 172 -4.66 -11.71 11.14
C GLY A 172 -5.12 -12.81 10.18
N PHE A 173 -4.80 -12.71 8.87
CA PHE A 173 -5.03 -13.80 7.93
C PHE A 173 -3.94 -14.87 8.05
N ASP A 174 -4.34 -16.13 7.90
CA ASP A 174 -3.39 -17.19 7.62
C ASP A 174 -2.82 -17.08 6.20
N PRO A 175 -1.71 -17.75 5.87
CA PRO A 175 -1.07 -17.62 4.57
C PRO A 175 -1.93 -18.01 3.38
N GLU A 176 -2.85 -18.96 3.52
CA GLU A 176 -3.74 -19.39 2.45
C GLU A 176 -4.82 -18.35 2.17
N VAL A 177 -5.45 -17.85 3.23
CA VAL A 177 -6.47 -16.79 3.16
C VAL A 177 -5.86 -15.51 2.57
N ARG A 178 -4.61 -15.18 2.93
CA ARG A 178 -3.90 -14.02 2.38
C ARG A 178 -3.69 -14.14 0.88
N ARG A 179 -3.31 -15.31 0.37
CA ARG A 179 -3.14 -15.53 -1.08
C ARG A 179 -4.46 -15.37 -1.84
N GLN A 180 -5.55 -15.95 -1.33
CA GLN A 180 -6.88 -15.79 -1.93
C GLN A 180 -7.31 -14.31 -1.95
N PHE A 181 -6.97 -13.55 -0.91
CA PHE A 181 -7.21 -12.12 -0.88
C PHE A 181 -6.37 -11.37 -1.93
N TRP A 182 -5.11 -11.71 -2.11
CA TRP A 182 -4.26 -11.12 -3.14
C TRP A 182 -4.80 -11.38 -4.55
N ASP A 183 -5.34 -12.57 -4.80
CA ASP A 183 -5.98 -12.88 -6.08
C ASP A 183 -7.22 -11.99 -6.31
N LEU A 184 -8.05 -11.77 -5.28
CA LEU A 184 -9.17 -10.83 -5.35
C LEU A 184 -8.70 -9.39 -5.69
N ILE A 185 -7.64 -8.91 -5.05
CA ILE A 185 -7.09 -7.56 -5.33
C ILE A 185 -6.62 -7.44 -6.79
N ARG A 186 -5.94 -8.48 -7.30
CA ARG A 186 -5.53 -8.50 -8.71
C ARG A 186 -6.71 -8.52 -9.69
N ASP A 187 -7.78 -9.22 -9.35
CA ASP A 187 -8.99 -9.23 -10.17
C ASP A 187 -9.67 -7.86 -10.19
N LEU A 188 -9.79 -7.19 -9.03
CA LEU A 188 -10.33 -5.84 -8.96
C LEU A 188 -9.49 -4.84 -9.77
N GLN A 189 -8.16 -4.96 -9.72
CA GLN A 189 -7.25 -4.15 -10.53
C GLN A 189 -7.44 -4.40 -12.02
N ARG A 190 -7.56 -5.66 -12.46
CA ARG A 190 -7.84 -6.00 -13.87
C ARG A 190 -9.18 -5.45 -14.36
N GLU A 191 -10.16 -5.28 -13.47
CA GLU A 191 -11.43 -4.62 -13.76
C GLU A 191 -11.32 -3.09 -13.83
N GLY A 192 -10.14 -2.52 -13.56
CA GLY A 192 -9.86 -1.09 -13.62
C GLY A 192 -10.05 -0.33 -12.30
N THR A 193 -10.26 -1.02 -11.18
CA THR A 193 -10.30 -0.39 -9.85
C THR A 193 -8.90 0.06 -9.46
N THR A 194 -8.74 1.33 -9.11
CA THR A 194 -7.51 1.85 -8.49
C THR A 194 -7.49 1.50 -7.02
N ILE A 195 -6.35 1.08 -6.48
CA ILE A 195 -6.24 0.60 -5.11
C ILE A 195 -5.13 1.33 -4.37
N LEU A 196 -5.45 1.92 -3.22
CA LEU A 196 -4.46 2.40 -2.26
C LEU A 196 -4.49 1.50 -1.03
N LEU A 197 -3.40 0.79 -0.80
CA LEU A 197 -3.27 -0.08 0.36
C LEU A 197 -2.20 0.42 1.33
N THR A 198 -2.47 0.31 2.64
CA THR A 198 -1.43 0.32 3.66
C THR A 198 -1.16 -1.09 4.11
N THR A 199 0.08 -1.38 4.40
CA THR A 199 0.46 -2.64 5.00
C THR A 199 1.77 -2.49 5.77
N HIS A 200 1.96 -3.33 6.77
CA HIS A 200 3.25 -3.55 7.42
C HIS A 200 3.93 -4.84 6.91
N TYR A 201 3.25 -5.60 6.04
CA TYR A 201 3.80 -6.76 5.35
C TYR A 201 4.43 -6.32 4.02
N LEU A 202 5.75 -6.25 3.96
CA LEU A 202 6.47 -5.77 2.77
C LEU A 202 6.38 -6.75 1.59
N ASP A 203 6.16 -8.04 1.87
CA ASP A 203 5.84 -9.06 0.88
C ASP A 203 4.49 -8.81 0.19
N GLU A 204 3.47 -8.34 0.94
CA GLU A 204 2.19 -7.94 0.38
C GLU A 204 2.32 -6.75 -0.57
N ALA A 205 3.05 -5.71 -0.15
CA ALA A 205 3.31 -4.56 -1.01
C ALA A 205 4.09 -4.95 -2.28
N ALA A 206 5.12 -5.80 -2.13
CA ALA A 206 5.92 -6.26 -3.26
C ALA A 206 5.13 -7.12 -4.25
N GLU A 207 4.10 -7.83 -3.79
CA GLU A 207 3.29 -8.73 -4.60
C GLU A 207 2.11 -8.03 -5.30
N LEU A 208 1.54 -7.00 -4.68
CA LEU A 208 0.32 -6.35 -5.14
C LEU A 208 0.54 -4.99 -5.78
N ALA A 209 1.52 -4.22 -5.31
CA ALA A 209 1.67 -2.83 -5.72
C ALA A 209 2.67 -2.68 -6.87
N GLU A 210 2.35 -1.79 -7.80
CA GLU A 210 3.23 -1.37 -8.90
C GLU A 210 4.17 -0.26 -8.44
N ARG A 211 3.62 0.67 -7.65
CA ARG A 211 4.33 1.81 -7.05
C ARG A 211 4.04 1.88 -5.57
N ALA A 212 4.97 2.49 -4.84
CA ALA A 212 4.76 2.75 -3.42
C ALA A 212 5.37 4.08 -2.99
N ALA A 213 4.85 4.59 -1.86
CA ALA A 213 5.47 5.66 -1.10
C ALA A 213 5.89 5.13 0.28
N ILE A 214 7.05 5.55 0.75
CA ILE A 214 7.55 5.27 2.10
C ILE A 214 7.51 6.58 2.89
N ILE A 215 6.72 6.59 3.96
CA ILE A 215 6.62 7.72 4.90
C ILE A 215 7.34 7.35 6.19
N VAL A 216 8.20 8.26 6.65
CA VAL A 216 8.98 8.10 7.87
C VAL A 216 8.95 9.43 8.63
N GLY A 217 8.52 9.43 9.90
CA GLY A 217 8.46 10.66 10.71
C GLY A 217 7.56 11.77 10.14
N GLY A 218 6.55 11.43 9.35
CA GLY A 218 5.65 12.39 8.71
C GLY A 218 6.20 13.01 7.41
N GLU A 219 7.34 12.56 6.92
CA GLU A 219 7.98 13.01 5.69
C GLU A 219 8.03 11.90 4.63
N MET A 220 8.06 12.29 3.35
CA MET A 220 8.24 11.35 2.25
C MET A 220 9.70 10.94 2.16
N ALA A 221 10.01 9.67 2.46
CA ALA A 221 11.35 9.11 2.34
C ALA A 221 11.66 8.67 0.91
N SER A 222 10.68 8.06 0.23
CA SER A 222 10.81 7.64 -1.17
C SER A 222 9.43 7.44 -1.79
N VAL A 223 9.31 7.66 -3.10
CA VAL A 223 8.12 7.33 -3.89
C VAL A 223 8.54 6.90 -5.29
N GLY A 224 7.90 5.87 -5.83
CA GLY A 224 8.20 5.36 -7.17
C GLY A 224 7.77 3.91 -7.36
N ARG A 225 8.24 3.30 -8.43
CA ARG A 225 8.01 1.87 -8.70
C ARG A 225 8.62 1.01 -7.58
N ILE A 226 7.94 -0.09 -7.25
CA ILE A 226 8.40 -1.01 -6.18
C ILE A 226 9.84 -1.50 -6.43
N ASP A 227 10.20 -1.78 -7.67
CA ASP A 227 11.51 -2.28 -8.07
C ASP A 227 12.61 -1.18 -8.11
N GLU A 228 12.23 0.10 -8.07
CA GLU A 228 13.12 1.27 -8.13
C GLU A 228 13.21 2.05 -6.81
N LEU A 229 12.39 1.69 -5.82
CA LEU A 229 12.41 2.35 -4.51
C LEU A 229 13.79 2.34 -3.87
N GLY A 230 14.18 3.47 -3.31
CA GLY A 230 15.50 3.69 -2.69
C GLY A 230 16.59 4.09 -3.69
N GLY A 231 16.26 4.16 -4.99
CA GLY A 231 17.19 4.51 -6.05
C GLY A 231 18.12 3.37 -6.49
N PRO A 232 19.00 3.63 -7.46
CA PRO A 232 19.79 2.58 -8.12
C PRO A 232 20.74 1.85 -7.17
N ASP A 233 21.25 2.52 -6.14
CA ASP A 233 22.20 1.93 -5.21
C ASP A 233 21.54 1.00 -4.17
N ALA A 234 20.25 1.20 -3.89
CA ALA A 234 19.52 0.40 -2.92
C ALA A 234 19.33 -1.06 -3.35
N ARG A 235 19.36 -1.32 -4.66
CA ARG A 235 19.15 -2.64 -5.27
C ARG A 235 20.43 -3.33 -5.72
N VAL A 236 21.61 -2.69 -5.52
CA VAL A 236 22.89 -3.31 -5.87
C VAL A 236 23.11 -4.58 -5.04
N PRO A 237 23.31 -5.75 -5.70
CA PRO A 237 23.56 -6.99 -4.99
C PRO A 237 24.76 -6.90 -4.04
N LEU A 238 24.63 -7.56 -2.89
CA LEU A 238 25.68 -7.68 -1.88
C LEU A 238 26.23 -9.10 -1.93
N VAL A 239 27.51 -9.24 -2.18
CA VAL A 239 28.23 -10.52 -2.04
C VAL A 239 28.86 -10.53 -0.64
N ARG A 240 28.56 -11.55 0.14
CA ARG A 240 29.09 -11.77 1.50
C ARG A 240 29.84 -13.08 1.51
N TRP A 241 31.01 -13.10 2.12
CA TRP A 241 31.81 -14.32 2.31
C TRP A 241 32.62 -14.22 3.60
N ARG A 242 33.19 -15.34 4.02
CA ARG A 242 34.10 -15.38 5.15
C ARG A 242 35.55 -15.60 4.65
N GLU A 243 36.49 -14.78 5.14
CA GLU A 243 37.89 -14.85 4.79
C GLU A 243 38.74 -14.60 6.04
N GLY A 244 39.60 -15.54 6.39
CA GLY A 244 40.47 -15.42 7.58
C GLY A 244 39.71 -15.35 8.92
N GLY A 245 38.48 -15.90 8.97
CA GLY A 245 37.63 -15.85 10.17
C GLY A 245 36.73 -14.62 10.25
N GLU A 246 36.91 -13.63 9.37
CA GLU A 246 36.12 -12.40 9.30
C GLU A 246 35.06 -12.47 8.20
N THR A 247 33.91 -11.86 8.44
CA THR A 247 32.88 -11.66 7.40
C THR A 247 33.25 -10.44 6.56
N ARG A 248 33.34 -10.64 5.25
CA ARG A 248 33.57 -9.60 4.26
C ARG A 248 32.33 -9.41 3.41
N GLU A 249 32.09 -8.16 2.99
CA GLU A 249 30.96 -7.78 2.19
C GLU A 249 31.37 -6.82 1.08
N GLN A 250 30.81 -7.02 -0.11
CA GLN A 250 31.04 -6.10 -1.23
C GLN A 250 29.77 -5.97 -2.07
N ARG A 251 29.33 -4.72 -2.30
CA ARG A 251 28.27 -4.41 -3.26
C ARG A 251 28.83 -4.38 -4.67
N THR A 252 28.12 -4.98 -5.63
CA THR A 252 28.55 -5.03 -7.02
C THR A 252 27.37 -5.20 -7.97
N GLN A 253 27.42 -4.55 -9.13
CA GLN A 253 26.46 -4.74 -10.22
C GLN A 253 26.65 -6.08 -10.94
N ASP A 254 27.85 -6.69 -10.84
CA ASP A 254 28.17 -8.00 -11.40
C ASP A 254 28.61 -8.96 -10.28
N PRO A 255 27.64 -9.54 -9.54
CA PRO A 255 27.95 -10.52 -8.51
C PRO A 255 28.57 -11.80 -9.07
N GLY A 256 28.26 -12.16 -10.34
CA GLY A 256 28.84 -13.36 -10.97
C GLY A 256 30.33 -13.23 -11.17
N ALA A 257 30.80 -12.09 -11.69
CA ALA A 257 32.24 -11.84 -11.84
C ALA A 257 32.98 -11.82 -10.50
N LEU A 258 32.39 -11.19 -9.47
CA LEU A 258 33.01 -11.16 -8.13
C LEU A 258 33.08 -12.56 -7.53
N VAL A 259 32.04 -13.35 -7.63
CA VAL A 259 32.01 -14.76 -7.16
C VAL A 259 33.09 -15.57 -7.88
N ALA A 260 33.20 -15.48 -9.22
CA ALA A 260 34.24 -16.16 -9.98
C ALA A 260 35.66 -15.75 -9.53
N GLN A 261 35.88 -14.46 -9.26
CA GLN A 261 37.15 -13.95 -8.74
C GLN A 261 37.46 -14.52 -7.34
N LEU A 262 36.45 -14.59 -6.46
CA LEU A 262 36.63 -15.16 -5.11
C LEU A 262 37.00 -16.66 -5.18
N TYR A 263 36.34 -17.44 -6.04
CA TYR A 263 36.69 -18.85 -6.25
C TYR A 263 38.11 -19.02 -6.80
N SER A 264 38.53 -18.17 -7.74
CA SER A 264 39.90 -18.21 -8.30
C SER A 264 40.97 -17.87 -7.26
N ARG A 265 40.66 -16.99 -6.31
CA ARG A 265 41.61 -16.50 -5.29
C ARG A 265 41.65 -17.38 -4.03
N LEU A 266 40.50 -17.85 -3.55
CA LEU A 266 40.35 -18.51 -2.25
C LEU A 266 40.05 -20.00 -2.35
N GLY A 267 39.81 -20.53 -3.55
CA GLY A 267 39.19 -21.83 -3.72
C GLY A 267 37.69 -21.74 -3.42
N GLU A 268 37.15 -22.60 -2.54
CA GLU A 268 35.75 -22.54 -2.12
C GLU A 268 35.62 -21.51 -0.97
N PRO A 269 35.00 -20.33 -1.20
CA PRO A 269 34.84 -19.32 -0.16
C PRO A 269 33.85 -19.80 0.90
N GLU A 270 34.24 -19.69 2.18
CA GLU A 270 33.35 -20.04 3.29
C GLU A 270 32.13 -19.12 3.35
N ARG A 271 30.93 -19.69 3.55
CA ARG A 271 29.66 -18.96 3.72
C ARG A 271 29.43 -17.90 2.65
N LEU A 272 29.72 -18.26 1.39
CA LEU A 272 29.44 -17.38 0.26
C LEU A 272 27.93 -17.21 0.05
N GLU A 273 27.46 -15.97 0.10
CA GLU A 273 26.07 -15.60 -0.16
C GLU A 273 26.03 -14.44 -1.17
N VAL A 274 25.08 -14.52 -2.10
CA VAL A 274 24.72 -13.40 -2.98
C VAL A 274 23.32 -12.92 -2.59
N VAL A 275 23.28 -11.79 -1.87
CA VAL A 275 22.04 -11.20 -1.37
C VAL A 275 21.59 -10.15 -2.38
N ARG A 276 20.44 -10.35 -2.99
CA ARG A 276 19.76 -9.31 -3.78
C ARG A 276 18.82 -8.55 -2.85
N PRO A 277 19.01 -7.24 -2.66
CA PRO A 277 18.19 -6.47 -1.73
C PRO A 277 16.70 -6.56 -2.10
N SER A 278 15.88 -6.95 -1.13
CA SER A 278 14.42 -6.96 -1.21
C SER A 278 13.86 -5.57 -0.89
N LEU A 279 12.54 -5.40 -1.06
CA LEU A 279 11.83 -4.21 -0.58
C LEU A 279 12.06 -3.99 0.92
N GLU A 280 12.16 -5.07 1.70
CA GLU A 280 12.42 -5.02 3.13
C GLU A 280 13.80 -4.41 3.44
N ASN A 281 14.85 -4.80 2.70
CA ASN A 281 16.19 -4.22 2.89
C ASN A 281 16.20 -2.73 2.59
N VAL A 282 15.51 -2.31 1.53
CA VAL A 282 15.33 -0.90 1.17
C VAL A 282 14.57 -0.14 2.26
N TYR A 283 13.46 -0.69 2.71
CA TYR A 283 12.64 -0.11 3.77
C TYR A 283 13.42 0.06 5.08
N LEU A 284 14.14 -0.97 5.52
CA LEU A 284 14.96 -0.93 6.74
C LEU A 284 16.09 0.11 6.66
N SER A 285 16.64 0.39 5.47
CA SER A 285 17.65 1.42 5.30
C SER A 285 17.11 2.82 5.64
N PHE A 286 15.87 3.14 5.23
CA PHE A 286 15.23 4.41 5.57
C PHE A 286 14.96 4.55 7.07
N LEU A 287 14.57 3.48 7.76
CA LEU A 287 14.35 3.50 9.21
C LEU A 287 15.67 3.69 9.99
N GLY A 288 16.75 3.07 9.52
CA GLY A 288 18.10 3.24 10.12
C GLY A 288 18.62 4.67 9.99
N ASP A 289 18.37 5.32 8.88
CA ASP A 289 18.76 6.71 8.65
C ASP A 289 17.96 7.71 9.50
N GLU A 290 16.66 7.46 9.73
CA GLU A 290 15.85 8.27 10.65
C GLU A 290 16.34 8.14 12.10
N ALA A 291 16.62 6.93 12.56
CA ALA A 291 17.14 6.70 13.91
C ALA A 291 18.47 7.48 14.13
N ARG A 292 19.33 7.52 13.13
CA ARG A 292 20.59 8.32 13.17
C ARG A 292 20.32 9.81 13.21
N ARG A 293 19.36 10.34 12.41
CA ARG A 293 18.97 11.76 12.39
C ARG A 293 18.39 12.18 13.74
N THR A 294 17.52 11.36 14.33
CA THR A 294 16.91 11.63 15.63
C THR A 294 17.95 11.66 16.75
N THR A 295 18.92 10.74 16.73
CA THR A 295 20.02 10.70 17.72
C THR A 295 20.95 11.89 17.55
N ALA A 296 21.25 12.32 16.33
CA ALA A 296 22.09 13.50 16.08
C ALA A 296 21.39 14.82 16.49
N ALA A 297 20.07 14.92 16.37
CA ALA A 297 19.29 16.08 16.78
C ALA A 297 19.08 16.16 18.32
N GLY A 298 19.01 15.01 19.00
CA GLY A 298 18.85 14.92 20.46
C GLY A 298 20.14 15.08 21.26
N GLY A 299 21.31 15.09 20.62
CA GLY A 299 22.63 15.27 21.26
C GLY A 299 23.10 16.71 21.40
N LEU A 300 22.25 17.71 21.15
CA LEU A 300 22.55 19.15 21.19
C LEU A 300 21.73 19.90 22.28
N LEU A 301 21.32 19.22 23.35
CA LEU A 301 20.70 19.85 24.54
C LEU A 301 21.54 19.61 25.77
#